data_165e5736d77d640f3061cbaeb524f0e1
#
_entry.id   165e5736d77d640f3061cbaeb524f0e1
#
_cell.length_a   1.000
_cell.length_b   1.000
_cell.length_c   1.000
_cell.angle_alpha   90.00
_cell.angle_beta   90.00
_cell.angle_gamma   90.00
#
_symmetry.space_group_name_H-M   'P 1'
#
loop_
_entity.id
_entity.type
_entity.pdbx_description
1 polymer ?
#
loop_
_entity_poly.entity_id
_entity_poly.type
_entity_poly.pdbx_seq_one_letter_code
_entity_poly.pdbx_strand_id
1 'polypeptide(L)'
;MAHTPPPLSVQRSLKKLGRDMEIARRKRRIQCQILADRAGISTYTLARIFAGDPGVSIGRYAAVIFALGFRTPFENLVDAAADEVGLALDEERLPKRIRYPREDS
;
A
#
# COMPACT_ATOMS: atom_id res chain seq x y z
N MET A 1 -11.81 -6.07 20.82
CA MET A 1 -10.67 -5.27 20.92
C MET A 1 -10.84 -3.94 20.25
N ALA A 2 -10.50 -2.89 20.93
CA ALA A 2 -10.66 -1.58 20.36
C ALA A 2 -9.48 -1.26 19.46
N HIS A 3 -9.76 -0.64 18.35
CA HIS A 3 -8.71 -0.23 17.46
C HIS A 3 -8.48 1.25 17.60
N THR A 4 -7.24 1.61 17.80
CA THR A 4 -6.87 3.01 17.79
C THR A 4 -6.81 3.45 16.33
N PRO A 5 -7.47 4.56 15.99
CA PRO A 5 -7.39 5.03 14.61
C PRO A 5 -5.95 5.45 14.30
N PRO A 6 -5.55 5.39 13.04
CA PRO A 6 -4.22 5.83 12.67
C PRO A 6 -4.06 7.34 12.87
N PRO A 7 -2.82 7.83 12.99
CA PRO A 7 -2.57 9.26 13.11
C PRO A 7 -3.23 10.05 11.96
N LEU A 8 -3.56 11.31 12.22
CA LEU A 8 -4.24 12.13 11.22
C LEU A 8 -3.44 12.25 9.92
N SER A 9 -2.13 12.33 10.02
CA SER A 9 -1.30 12.42 8.83
C SER A 9 -1.43 11.17 7.96
N VAL A 10 -1.55 10.01 8.59
CA VAL A 10 -1.75 8.75 7.87
C VAL A 10 -3.14 8.73 7.25
N GLN A 11 -4.15 9.18 8.00
CA GLN A 11 -5.51 9.23 7.47
C GLN A 11 -5.59 10.12 6.25
N ARG A 12 -4.93 11.29 6.28
CA ARG A 12 -4.90 12.20 5.14
C ARG A 12 -4.20 11.57 3.94
N SER A 13 -3.12 10.86 4.21
CA SER A 13 -2.37 10.18 3.17
C SER A 13 -3.24 9.13 2.47
N LEU A 14 -4.00 8.36 3.23
CA LEU A 14 -4.89 7.36 2.65
C LEU A 14 -6.02 8.00 1.87
N LYS A 15 -6.56 9.11 2.36
CA LYS A 15 -7.61 9.82 1.63
C LYS A 15 -7.09 10.36 0.30
N LYS A 16 -5.87 10.86 0.30
CA LYS A 16 -5.28 11.32 -0.95
C LYS A 16 -5.09 10.16 -1.90
N LEU A 17 -4.59 9.04 -1.41
CA LEU A 17 -4.41 7.84 -2.23
C LEU A 17 -5.75 7.41 -2.84
N GLY A 18 -6.80 7.37 -2.03
CA GLY A 18 -8.12 6.97 -2.53
C GLY A 18 -8.64 7.91 -3.60
N ARG A 19 -8.47 9.22 -3.41
CA ARG A 19 -8.88 10.21 -4.43
C ARG A 19 -8.09 10.03 -5.70
N ASP A 20 -6.79 9.82 -5.59
CA ASP A 20 -5.94 9.65 -6.76
C ASP A 20 -6.33 8.39 -7.53
N MET A 21 -6.67 7.33 -6.81
CA MET A 21 -7.11 6.09 -7.43
C MET A 21 -8.43 6.30 -8.19
N GLU A 22 -9.35 7.06 -7.60
CA GLU A 22 -10.62 7.34 -8.28
C GLU A 22 -10.40 8.22 -9.51
N ILE A 23 -9.52 9.20 -9.41
CA ILE A 23 -9.17 10.03 -10.56
C ILE A 23 -8.55 9.17 -11.65
N ALA A 24 -7.66 8.26 -11.28
CA ALA A 24 -7.02 7.37 -12.24
C ALA A 24 -8.05 6.49 -12.96
N ARG A 25 -9.05 6.00 -12.21
CA ARG A 25 -10.12 5.21 -12.81
C ARG A 25 -10.90 6.04 -13.84
N ARG A 26 -11.26 7.27 -13.46
CA ARG A 26 -12.05 8.14 -14.35
C ARG A 26 -11.29 8.49 -15.60
N LYS A 27 -10.01 8.78 -15.47
CA LYS A 27 -9.19 9.09 -16.63
C LYS A 27 -9.11 7.92 -17.59
N ARG A 28 -9.16 6.71 -17.07
CA ARG A 28 -9.14 5.49 -17.89
C ARG A 28 -10.53 5.06 -18.33
N ARG A 29 -11.57 5.79 -17.89
CA ARG A 29 -12.96 5.51 -18.24
C ARG A 29 -13.37 4.09 -17.93
N ILE A 30 -12.91 3.59 -16.78
CA ILE A 30 -13.25 2.25 -16.33
C ILE A 30 -14.44 2.36 -15.38
N GLN A 31 -15.49 1.58 -15.63
CA GLN A 31 -16.63 1.57 -14.73
C GLN A 31 -16.25 0.92 -13.42
N CYS A 32 -16.89 1.37 -12.33
CA CYS A 32 -16.57 0.85 -10.99
C CYS A 32 -16.75 -0.66 -10.92
N GLN A 33 -17.82 -1.19 -11.50
CA GLN A 33 -18.06 -2.63 -11.46
C GLN A 33 -16.92 -3.40 -12.14
N ILE A 34 -16.45 -2.89 -13.26
CA ILE A 34 -15.36 -3.53 -13.99
C ILE A 34 -14.07 -3.51 -13.18
N LEU A 35 -13.77 -2.36 -12.58
CA LEU A 35 -12.56 -2.25 -11.76
C LEU A 35 -12.64 -3.18 -10.56
N ALA A 36 -13.78 -3.20 -9.88
CA ALA A 36 -13.98 -4.06 -8.73
C ALA A 36 -13.81 -5.53 -9.12
N ASP A 37 -14.39 -5.93 -10.24
CA ASP A 37 -14.28 -7.31 -10.72
C ASP A 37 -12.82 -7.67 -11.00
N ARG A 38 -12.08 -6.77 -11.63
CA ARG A 38 -10.68 -7.03 -11.94
C ARG A 38 -9.84 -7.13 -10.69
N ALA A 39 -10.19 -6.36 -9.66
CA ALA A 39 -9.46 -6.39 -8.40
C ALA A 39 -9.94 -7.49 -7.46
N GLY A 40 -11.02 -8.19 -7.83
CA GLY A 40 -11.54 -9.27 -7.01
C GLY A 40 -12.24 -8.80 -5.76
N ILE A 41 -12.86 -7.61 -5.78
CA ILE A 41 -13.54 -7.04 -4.62
C ILE A 41 -14.94 -6.58 -5.02
N SER A 42 -15.75 -6.29 -4.02
CA SER A 42 -17.08 -5.72 -4.26
C SER A 42 -16.98 -4.25 -4.56
N THR A 43 -18.01 -3.69 -5.21
CA THR A 43 -18.06 -2.25 -5.41
C THR A 43 -18.16 -1.50 -4.11
N TYR A 44 -18.74 -2.13 -3.08
CA TYR A 44 -18.79 -1.54 -1.74
C TYR A 44 -17.36 -1.35 -1.20
N THR A 45 -16.52 -2.37 -1.30
CA THR A 45 -15.14 -2.29 -0.86
C THR A 45 -14.37 -1.27 -1.70
N LEU A 46 -14.64 -1.22 -2.99
CA LEU A 46 -13.99 -0.25 -3.86
C LEU A 46 -14.31 1.18 -3.41
N ALA A 47 -15.58 1.44 -3.05
CA ALA A 47 -15.96 2.76 -2.56
C ALA A 47 -15.22 3.11 -1.27
N ARG A 48 -15.01 2.15 -0.39
CA ARG A 48 -14.26 2.37 0.85
C ARG A 48 -12.80 2.71 0.54
N ILE A 49 -12.22 2.04 -0.44
CA ILE A 49 -10.85 2.32 -0.87
C ILE A 49 -10.76 3.75 -1.41
N PHE A 50 -11.70 4.16 -2.24
CA PHE A 50 -11.70 5.52 -2.78
C PHE A 50 -11.88 6.57 -1.68
N ALA A 51 -12.52 6.20 -0.58
CA ALA A 51 -12.66 7.08 0.57
C ALA A 51 -11.42 7.08 1.48
N GLY A 52 -10.44 6.22 1.17
CA GLY A 52 -9.22 6.14 1.96
C GLY A 52 -9.42 5.43 3.28
N ASP A 53 -10.32 4.45 3.32
CA ASP A 53 -10.67 3.76 4.56
C ASP A 53 -9.48 2.92 5.06
N PRO A 54 -8.96 3.21 6.24
CA PRO A 54 -7.83 2.44 6.77
C PRO A 54 -8.21 1.03 7.21
N GLY A 55 -9.51 0.74 7.29
CA GLY A 55 -9.97 -0.60 7.66
C GLY A 55 -9.94 -1.60 6.52
N VAL A 56 -9.65 -1.17 5.29
CA VAL A 56 -9.52 -2.09 4.18
C VAL A 56 -8.07 -2.55 4.12
N SER A 57 -7.85 -3.82 3.86
CA SER A 57 -6.50 -4.38 3.86
C SER A 57 -5.62 -3.76 2.77
N ILE A 58 -4.33 -3.72 3.05
CA ILE A 58 -3.37 -3.23 2.06
C ILE A 58 -3.39 -4.11 0.81
N GLY A 59 -3.69 -5.40 0.96
CA GLY A 59 -3.78 -6.29 -0.18
C GLY A 59 -4.86 -5.88 -1.16
N ARG A 60 -6.00 -5.40 -0.64
CA ARG A 60 -7.07 -4.94 -1.50
C ARG A 60 -6.75 -3.61 -2.16
N TYR A 61 -6.09 -2.70 -1.43
CA TYR A 61 -5.59 -1.47 -2.04
C TYR A 61 -4.62 -1.82 -3.17
N ALA A 62 -3.70 -2.74 -2.93
CA ALA A 62 -2.72 -3.12 -3.92
C ALA A 62 -3.37 -3.74 -5.15
N ALA A 63 -4.41 -4.54 -4.95
CA ALA A 63 -5.12 -5.18 -6.06
C ALA A 63 -5.78 -4.14 -6.97
N VAL A 64 -6.37 -3.09 -6.39
CA VAL A 64 -6.99 -2.03 -7.20
C VAL A 64 -5.92 -1.23 -7.95
N ILE A 65 -4.82 -0.91 -7.29
CA ILE A 65 -3.72 -0.20 -7.93
C ILE A 65 -3.18 -1.01 -9.10
N PHE A 66 -3.02 -2.30 -8.93
CA PHE A 66 -2.57 -3.19 -9.99
C PHE A 66 -3.59 -3.22 -11.13
N ALA A 67 -4.88 -3.32 -10.80
CA ALA A 67 -5.94 -3.36 -11.80
C ALA A 67 -6.04 -2.06 -12.60
N LEU A 68 -5.60 -0.94 -12.01
CA LEU A 68 -5.55 0.34 -12.71
C LEU A 68 -4.35 0.44 -13.65
N GLY A 69 -3.39 -0.46 -13.55
CA GLY A 69 -2.23 -0.47 -14.43
C GLY A 69 -0.95 0.09 -13.82
N PHE A 70 -0.96 0.34 -12.52
CA PHE A 70 0.24 0.88 -11.85
C PHE A 70 1.23 -0.21 -11.42
N ARG A 71 0.91 -1.45 -11.70
CA ARG A 71 1.75 -2.57 -11.32
C ARG A 71 1.78 -2.76 -9.82
N THR A 72 2.95 -2.91 -9.22
CA THR A 72 3.08 -3.25 -7.81
C THR A 72 4.01 -2.28 -7.10
N PRO A 73 3.61 -1.00 -6.94
CA PRO A 73 4.49 -0.02 -6.33
C PRO A 73 4.79 -0.25 -4.85
N PHE A 74 4.02 -1.11 -4.19
CA PHE A 74 4.20 -1.33 -2.76
C PHE A 74 5.54 -1.95 -2.41
N GLU A 75 6.14 -2.68 -3.32
CA GLU A 75 7.38 -3.38 -2.99
C GLU A 75 8.54 -2.43 -2.73
N ASN A 76 8.43 -1.18 -3.15
CA ASN A 76 9.51 -0.22 -2.97
C ASN A 76 9.19 0.90 -2.00
N LEU A 77 8.06 0.82 -1.29
CA LEU A 77 7.66 1.90 -0.41
C LEU A 77 8.63 2.13 0.76
N VAL A 78 9.24 1.05 1.24
CA VAL A 78 10.18 1.13 2.35
C VAL A 78 11.45 0.42 1.89
N ASP A 79 11.94 0.82 0.75
CA ASP A 79 13.08 0.16 0.11
C ASP A 79 14.31 0.30 1.01
N ALA A 80 14.82 -0.82 1.49
CA ALA A 80 15.96 -0.84 2.39
C ALA A 80 17.19 -0.18 1.77
N ALA A 81 17.34 -0.31 0.46
CA ALA A 81 18.47 0.27 -0.23
C ALA A 81 18.41 1.79 -0.30
N ALA A 82 17.21 2.37 -0.16
CA ALA A 82 17.02 3.81 -0.19
C ALA A 82 16.79 4.40 1.20
N ASP A 83 16.83 3.57 2.23
CA ASP A 83 16.58 3.99 3.59
C ASP A 83 17.87 4.50 4.22
N GLU A 84 18.10 5.80 4.11
CA GLU A 84 19.34 6.39 4.58
C GLU A 84 19.54 6.24 6.09
N VAL A 85 18.47 6.38 6.85
CA VAL A 85 18.56 6.23 8.30
C VAL A 85 18.91 4.79 8.66
N GLY A 86 18.26 3.83 8.01
CA GLY A 86 18.53 2.42 8.26
C GLY A 86 19.95 2.04 7.89
N LEU A 87 20.45 2.56 6.78
CA LEU A 87 21.81 2.28 6.36
C LEU A 87 22.82 2.86 7.35
N ALA A 88 22.55 4.05 7.85
CA ALA A 88 23.43 4.67 8.83
C ALA A 88 23.42 3.89 10.15
N LEU A 89 22.25 3.42 10.57
CA LEU A 89 22.16 2.62 11.78
C LEU A 89 22.91 1.29 11.62
N ASP A 90 22.84 0.72 10.44
CA ASP A 90 23.54 -0.51 10.14
C ASP A 90 25.02 -0.33 10.35
N GLU A 91 25.60 0.73 9.83
CA GLU A 91 27.00 0.99 9.96
C GLU A 91 27.45 1.26 11.38
N GLU A 92 26.62 1.92 12.16
CA GLU A 92 26.99 2.29 13.50
C GLU A 92 26.72 1.26 14.57
N ARG A 93 25.69 0.49 14.41
CA ARG A 93 25.18 -0.28 15.50
C ARG A 93 25.05 -1.75 15.31
N LEU A 94 24.73 -2.18 14.12
CA LEU A 94 24.50 -3.59 13.92
C LEU A 94 25.79 -4.34 13.78
N PRO A 95 25.78 -5.61 14.16
CA PRO A 95 26.95 -6.44 13.97
C PRO A 95 27.30 -6.50 12.50
N LYS A 96 28.57 -6.68 12.25
CA LYS A 96 28.99 -6.80 10.93
C LYS A 96 28.32 -7.87 10.25
N ARG A 97 27.91 -8.92 10.94
CA ARG A 97 27.26 -9.94 10.31
C ARG A 97 26.02 -10.17 10.91
N ILE A 98 24.92 -9.99 10.23
CA ILE A 98 23.66 -10.39 10.65
C ILE A 98 23.43 -11.71 10.08
N ARG A 99 23.27 -12.73 10.95
CA ARG A 99 23.13 -13.98 10.46
C ARG A 99 21.75 -14.26 10.30
N TYR A 100 21.21 -14.31 9.17
CA TYR A 100 19.87 -14.76 8.96
C TYR A 100 19.86 -16.24 9.11
N PRO A 101 18.79 -16.73 9.61
CA PRO A 101 18.68 -18.17 9.66
C PRO A 101 18.86 -18.67 8.26
N ARG A 102 19.72 -19.60 8.15
CA ARG A 102 20.06 -19.98 6.95
C ARG A 102 19.10 -20.73 6.54
N GLU A 103 18.60 -20.65 5.95
CA GLU A 103 17.71 -21.32 5.67
C GLU A 103 18.07 -22.08 4.86
N ASP A 104 18.67 -22.05 4.60
CA ASP A 104 19.06 -22.66 4.01
C ASP A 104 19.75 -23.17 4.15
N SER A 105 19.84 -22.92 4.25
CA SER A 105 20.40 -23.32 4.45
C SER A 105 20.39 -23.80 4.46
#